data_a26f98ae109a159ee012cf2d07cfef9e
#
_entry.id   a26f98ae109a159ee012cf2d07cfef9e
#
_cell.length_a   1.000
_cell.length_b   1.000
_cell.length_c   1.000
_cell.angle_alpha   90.00
_cell.angle_beta   90.00
_cell.angle_gamma   90.00
#
_symmetry.space_group_name_H-M   'P 1'
#
loop_
_entity.id
_entity.type
_entity.pdbx_description
1 polymer ?
#
loop_
_entity_poly.entity_id
_entity_poly.type
_entity_poly.pdbx_seq_one_letter_code
_entity_poly.pdbx_strand_id
1 'polypeptide(L)'
;RGDIAYAMEVRNIPEWERRTAELLERFRLTELQDRDGRLMSGGQMRRASLAIGIALNPGILLLDEPTANLDIATRREIMAVLEDMKDVIQTAVIATHDMQLVCQWAERIIVLCGGRVVADGSRDEIFARADVVEQVGIRPPEIFSMAQALDRRALCYTVEEFLSSFQEA
;
A
#
# COMPACT_ATOMS: atom_id res chain seq x y z
N ARG A 1 -13.03 8.15 -16.47
CA ARG A 1 -12.24 7.78 -17.68
C ARG A 1 -11.41 8.96 -18.16
N GLY A 2 -12.00 10.15 -18.31
CA GLY A 2 -11.33 11.32 -18.86
C GLY A 2 -9.98 11.64 -18.22
N ASP A 3 -9.90 11.68 -16.91
CA ASP A 3 -8.67 12.05 -16.19
C ASP A 3 -7.54 11.02 -16.41
N ILE A 4 -7.85 9.71 -16.46
CA ILE A 4 -6.87 8.65 -16.72
C ILE A 4 -6.36 8.76 -18.16
N ALA A 5 -7.26 8.92 -19.12
CA ALA A 5 -6.93 9.03 -20.54
C ALA A 5 -6.14 10.30 -20.86
N TYR A 6 -6.58 11.44 -20.33
CA TYR A 6 -6.00 12.76 -20.61
C TYR A 6 -4.50 12.83 -20.35
N ALA A 7 -4.06 12.28 -19.21
CA ALA A 7 -2.65 12.29 -18.85
C ALA A 7 -1.77 11.53 -19.85
N MET A 8 -2.29 10.43 -20.40
CA MET A 8 -1.60 9.62 -21.42
C MET A 8 -1.70 10.21 -22.82
N GLU A 9 -2.87 10.73 -23.18
CA GLU A 9 -3.14 11.37 -24.47
C GLU A 9 -2.23 12.58 -24.70
N VAL A 10 -2.17 13.52 -23.74
CA VAL A 10 -1.32 14.72 -23.80
C VAL A 10 0.16 14.40 -23.94
N ARG A 11 0.59 13.27 -23.40
CA ARG A 11 1.99 12.81 -23.51
C ARG A 11 2.24 11.89 -24.70
N ASN A 12 1.25 11.72 -25.58
CA ASN A 12 1.34 10.86 -26.75
C ASN A 12 1.81 9.44 -26.42
N ILE A 13 1.32 8.87 -25.31
CA ILE A 13 1.66 7.50 -24.93
C ILE A 13 1.01 6.55 -25.94
N PRO A 14 1.78 5.63 -26.56
CA PRO A 14 1.23 4.67 -27.49
C PRO A 14 0.11 3.82 -26.86
N GLU A 15 -0.93 3.53 -27.63
CA GLU A 15 -2.05 2.67 -27.22
C GLU A 15 -2.76 3.14 -25.93
N TRP A 16 -2.80 4.45 -25.68
CA TRP A 16 -3.37 5.00 -24.45
C TRP A 16 -4.83 4.59 -24.22
N GLU A 17 -5.60 4.40 -25.28
CA GLU A 17 -7.00 3.94 -25.21
C GLU A 17 -7.08 2.54 -24.61
N ARG A 18 -6.25 1.59 -25.09
CA ARG A 18 -6.16 0.23 -24.57
C ARG A 18 -5.70 0.23 -23.13
N ARG A 19 -4.65 0.99 -22.82
CA ARG A 19 -4.12 1.12 -21.44
C ARG A 19 -5.15 1.74 -20.51
N THR A 20 -5.94 2.71 -20.96
CA THR A 20 -7.03 3.27 -20.15
C THR A 20 -8.05 2.19 -19.81
N ALA A 21 -8.45 1.37 -20.78
CA ALA A 21 -9.40 0.28 -20.55
C ALA A 21 -8.84 -0.76 -19.54
N GLU A 22 -7.59 -1.18 -19.71
CA GLU A 22 -6.89 -2.08 -18.79
C GLU A 22 -6.83 -1.54 -17.35
N LEU A 23 -6.52 -0.24 -17.20
CA LEU A 23 -6.48 0.40 -15.88
C LEU A 23 -7.88 0.49 -15.26
N LEU A 24 -8.91 0.84 -16.04
CA LEU A 24 -10.29 0.87 -15.54
C LEU A 24 -10.74 -0.50 -15.02
N GLU A 25 -10.43 -1.57 -15.73
CA GLU A 25 -10.73 -2.94 -15.32
C GLU A 25 -9.96 -3.32 -14.05
N ARG A 26 -8.63 -3.15 -14.06
CA ARG A 26 -7.74 -3.50 -12.95
C ARG A 26 -8.10 -2.78 -11.64
N PHE A 27 -8.50 -1.51 -11.75
CA PHE A 27 -8.92 -0.71 -10.60
C PHE A 27 -10.43 -0.81 -10.29
N ARG A 28 -11.16 -1.70 -10.98
CA ARG A 28 -12.62 -1.88 -10.82
C ARG A 28 -13.38 -0.57 -10.97
N LEU A 29 -13.04 0.19 -12.00
CA LEU A 29 -13.61 1.50 -12.32
C LEU A 29 -14.46 1.50 -13.61
N THR A 30 -14.56 0.36 -14.30
CA THR A 30 -15.24 0.25 -15.60
C THR A 30 -16.68 0.75 -15.54
N GLU A 31 -17.44 0.37 -14.51
CA GLU A 31 -18.85 0.82 -14.33
C GLU A 31 -18.96 2.30 -13.90
N LEU A 32 -17.83 2.89 -13.48
CA LEU A 32 -17.76 4.27 -12.99
C LEU A 32 -17.12 5.22 -13.98
N GLN A 33 -16.74 4.75 -15.16
CA GLN A 33 -15.92 5.49 -16.13
C GLN A 33 -16.51 6.83 -16.59
N ASP A 34 -17.85 6.93 -16.64
CA ASP A 34 -18.59 8.11 -17.06
C ASP A 34 -19.21 8.86 -15.88
N ARG A 35 -18.91 8.43 -14.64
CA ARG A 35 -19.46 9.05 -13.43
C ARG A 35 -18.66 10.30 -13.06
N ASP A 36 -19.37 11.34 -12.59
CA ASP A 36 -18.72 12.52 -11.99
C ASP A 36 -17.96 12.12 -10.72
N GLY A 37 -16.66 12.47 -10.65
CA GLY A 37 -15.80 12.15 -9.50
C GLY A 37 -16.36 12.66 -8.17
N ARG A 38 -17.13 13.77 -8.18
CA ARG A 38 -17.79 14.33 -7.00
C ARG A 38 -18.87 13.41 -6.41
N LEU A 39 -19.35 12.45 -7.19
CA LEU A 39 -20.37 11.48 -6.80
C LEU A 39 -19.78 10.11 -6.45
N MET A 40 -18.44 9.99 -6.43
CA MET A 40 -17.73 8.78 -6.05
C MET A 40 -17.60 8.66 -4.53
N SER A 41 -17.62 7.41 -4.02
CA SER A 41 -17.23 7.14 -2.63
C SER A 41 -15.74 7.42 -2.41
N GLY A 42 -15.32 7.57 -1.15
CA GLY A 42 -13.89 7.78 -0.82
C GLY A 42 -12.98 6.69 -1.40
N GLY A 43 -13.39 5.42 -1.31
CA GLY A 43 -12.64 4.29 -1.87
C GLY A 43 -12.60 4.31 -3.41
N GLN A 44 -13.73 4.63 -4.06
CA GLN A 44 -13.77 4.80 -5.53
C GLN A 44 -12.84 5.91 -5.99
N MET A 45 -12.84 7.03 -5.28
CA MET A 45 -11.97 8.18 -5.57
C MET A 45 -10.48 7.82 -5.36
N ARG A 46 -10.17 7.06 -4.30
CA ARG A 46 -8.81 6.59 -4.03
C ARG A 46 -8.30 5.65 -5.14
N ARG A 47 -9.12 4.68 -5.57
CA ARG A 47 -8.79 3.81 -6.72
C ARG A 47 -8.57 4.61 -8.01
N ALA A 48 -9.43 5.59 -8.29
CA ALA A 48 -9.27 6.48 -9.45
C ALA A 48 -7.96 7.28 -9.38
N SER A 49 -7.61 7.83 -8.23
CA SER A 49 -6.35 8.57 -8.02
C SER A 49 -5.13 7.68 -8.24
N LEU A 50 -5.15 6.44 -7.74
CA LEU A 50 -4.08 5.46 -8.00
C LEU A 50 -3.96 5.13 -9.48
N ALA A 51 -5.09 4.87 -10.17
CA ALA A 51 -5.10 4.60 -11.60
C ALA A 51 -4.51 5.76 -12.41
N ILE A 52 -4.82 7.01 -12.05
CA ILE A 52 -4.23 8.21 -12.69
C ILE A 52 -2.72 8.26 -12.43
N GLY A 53 -2.28 8.03 -11.19
CA GLY A 53 -0.86 8.04 -10.84
C GLY A 53 -0.04 7.02 -11.64
N ILE A 54 -0.61 5.84 -11.88
CA ILE A 54 0.05 4.73 -12.58
C ILE A 54 -0.08 4.84 -14.11
N ALA A 55 -1.05 5.58 -14.62
CA ALA A 55 -1.31 5.70 -16.06
C ALA A 55 -0.07 6.07 -16.87
N LEU A 56 0.80 6.89 -16.29
CA LEU A 56 2.05 7.36 -16.93
C LEU A 56 3.23 6.39 -16.78
N ASN A 57 3.01 5.22 -16.19
CA ASN A 57 4.05 4.22 -15.89
C ASN A 57 5.28 4.85 -15.20
N PRO A 58 5.10 5.47 -14.02
CA PRO A 58 6.18 6.14 -13.33
C PRO A 58 7.23 5.14 -12.84
N GLY A 59 8.52 5.48 -12.94
CA GLY A 59 9.58 4.68 -12.32
C GLY A 59 9.50 4.72 -10.78
N ILE A 60 8.99 5.82 -10.22
CA ILE A 60 8.79 6.00 -8.77
C ILE A 60 7.35 6.46 -8.54
N LEU A 61 6.61 5.73 -7.70
CA LEU A 61 5.27 6.10 -7.25
C LEU A 61 5.34 6.59 -5.80
N LEU A 62 4.83 7.80 -5.55
CA LEU A 62 4.74 8.37 -4.20
C LEU A 62 3.29 8.32 -3.72
N LEU A 63 3.06 7.71 -2.56
CA LEU A 63 1.75 7.56 -1.94
C LEU A 63 1.77 8.15 -0.53
N ASP A 64 0.80 9.00 -0.24
CA ASP A 64 0.60 9.57 1.09
C ASP A 64 -0.71 9.02 1.66
N GLU A 65 -0.58 8.26 2.76
CA GLU A 65 -1.70 7.62 3.48
C GLU A 65 -2.73 6.93 2.56
N PRO A 66 -2.30 5.96 1.72
CA PRO A 66 -3.19 5.39 0.70
C PRO A 66 -4.41 4.65 1.25
N THR A 67 -4.35 4.19 2.51
CA THR A 67 -5.41 3.43 3.20
C THR A 67 -6.15 4.22 4.27
N ALA A 68 -5.79 5.48 4.51
CA ALA A 68 -6.37 6.30 5.56
C ALA A 68 -7.87 6.55 5.35
N ASN A 69 -8.64 6.51 6.45
CA ASN A 69 -10.08 6.77 6.47
C ASN A 69 -10.92 5.84 5.57
N LEU A 70 -10.40 4.67 5.26
CA LEU A 70 -11.13 3.64 4.51
C LEU A 70 -11.69 2.57 5.46
N ASP A 71 -12.88 2.06 5.12
CA ASP A 71 -13.40 0.87 5.76
C ASP A 71 -12.55 -0.37 5.42
N ILE A 72 -12.71 -1.45 6.19
CA ILE A 72 -11.88 -2.65 6.08
C ILE A 72 -11.97 -3.27 4.68
N ALA A 73 -13.16 -3.29 4.06
CA ALA A 73 -13.35 -3.88 2.74
C ALA A 73 -12.62 -3.07 1.66
N THR A 74 -12.80 -1.75 1.67
CA THR A 74 -12.13 -0.83 0.76
C THR A 74 -10.62 -0.85 0.94
N ARG A 75 -10.12 -0.94 2.19
CA ARG A 75 -8.69 -1.09 2.47
C ARG A 75 -8.13 -2.34 1.80
N ARG A 76 -8.79 -3.49 1.96
CA ARG A 76 -8.39 -4.75 1.30
C ARG A 76 -8.36 -4.64 -0.21
N GLU A 77 -9.33 -3.95 -0.82
CA GLU A 77 -9.34 -3.70 -2.26
C GLU A 77 -8.14 -2.85 -2.71
N ILE A 78 -7.80 -1.78 -1.98
CA ILE A 78 -6.63 -0.96 -2.28
C ILE A 78 -5.34 -1.77 -2.13
N MET A 79 -5.23 -2.57 -1.07
CA MET A 79 -4.07 -3.44 -0.86
C MET A 79 -3.90 -4.46 -1.99
N ALA A 80 -4.98 -5.10 -2.43
CA ALA A 80 -4.94 -6.03 -3.56
C ALA A 80 -4.48 -5.32 -4.85
N VAL A 81 -4.97 -4.11 -5.11
CA VAL A 81 -4.54 -3.32 -6.27
C VAL A 81 -3.05 -2.97 -6.18
N LEU A 82 -2.54 -2.56 -5.01
CA LEU A 82 -1.12 -2.26 -4.83
C LEU A 82 -0.26 -3.52 -5.02
N GLU A 83 -0.72 -4.67 -4.55
CA GLU A 83 -0.04 -5.95 -4.75
C GLU A 83 0.05 -6.32 -6.23
N ASP A 84 -1.07 -6.23 -6.95
CA ASP A 84 -1.13 -6.49 -8.40
C ASP A 84 -0.25 -5.54 -9.22
N MET A 85 0.16 -4.39 -8.64
CA MET A 85 0.99 -3.39 -9.31
C MET A 85 2.49 -3.53 -9.02
N LYS A 86 2.91 -4.42 -8.13
CA LYS A 86 4.34 -4.63 -7.79
C LYS A 86 5.19 -4.94 -9.02
N ASP A 87 4.65 -5.69 -9.97
CA ASP A 87 5.37 -6.03 -11.20
C ASP A 87 5.50 -4.87 -12.19
N VAL A 88 4.69 -3.81 -12.02
CA VAL A 88 4.63 -2.66 -12.95
C VAL A 88 5.40 -1.45 -12.40
N ILE A 89 5.42 -1.28 -11.08
CA ILE A 89 6.04 -0.14 -10.40
C ILE A 89 7.43 -0.56 -9.94
N GLN A 90 8.48 0.11 -10.43
CA GLN A 90 9.85 -0.18 -10.03
C GLN A 90 10.10 0.15 -8.56
N THR A 91 9.60 1.30 -8.11
CA THR A 91 9.75 1.76 -6.72
C THR A 91 8.48 2.47 -6.27
N ALA A 92 7.92 2.02 -5.15
CA ALA A 92 6.85 2.73 -4.46
C ALA A 92 7.35 3.25 -3.11
N VAL A 93 7.16 4.53 -2.85
CA VAL A 93 7.42 5.15 -1.56
C VAL A 93 6.10 5.51 -0.92
N ILE A 94 5.81 4.93 0.23
CA ILE A 94 4.55 5.10 0.94
C ILE A 94 4.83 5.79 2.28
N ALA A 95 4.29 6.98 2.47
CA ALA A 95 4.21 7.62 3.78
C ALA A 95 2.94 7.14 4.47
N THR A 96 3.05 6.50 5.63
CA THR A 96 1.89 5.99 6.37
C THR A 96 2.19 5.68 7.83
N HIS A 97 1.16 5.64 8.65
CA HIS A 97 1.18 5.12 10.01
C HIS A 97 0.42 3.78 10.13
N ASP A 98 -0.02 3.21 9.02
CA ASP A 98 -0.71 1.91 8.97
C ASP A 98 0.30 0.77 9.04
N MET A 99 0.53 0.25 10.25
CA MET A 99 1.52 -0.82 10.46
C MET A 99 1.12 -2.15 9.81
N GLN A 100 -0.15 -2.39 9.53
CA GLN A 100 -0.56 -3.56 8.76
C GLN A 100 -0.07 -3.43 7.32
N LEU A 101 -0.29 -2.27 6.68
CA LEU A 101 0.23 -1.97 5.34
C LEU A 101 1.75 -2.11 5.31
N VAL A 102 2.45 -1.48 6.27
CA VAL A 102 3.91 -1.53 6.37
C VAL A 102 4.41 -2.98 6.44
N CYS A 103 3.85 -3.78 7.36
CA CYS A 103 4.31 -5.16 7.57
C CYS A 103 4.00 -6.12 6.43
N GLN A 104 2.92 -5.87 5.67
CA GLN A 104 2.54 -6.69 4.53
C GLN A 104 3.30 -6.36 3.25
N TRP A 105 3.65 -5.08 3.08
CA TRP A 105 4.03 -4.59 1.77
C TRP A 105 5.44 -4.00 1.67
N ALA A 106 5.98 -3.43 2.77
CA ALA A 106 7.26 -2.75 2.74
C ALA A 106 8.45 -3.73 2.77
N GLU A 107 9.37 -3.59 1.83
CA GLU A 107 10.66 -4.28 1.82
C GLU A 107 11.70 -3.52 2.68
N ARG A 108 11.58 -2.18 2.71
CA ARG A 108 12.44 -1.29 3.49
C ARG A 108 11.59 -0.26 4.21
N ILE A 109 11.89 -0.04 5.47
CA ILE A 109 11.18 0.89 6.34
C ILE A 109 12.14 1.99 6.77
N ILE A 110 11.72 3.25 6.54
CA ILE A 110 12.43 4.44 7.02
C ILE A 110 11.54 5.09 8.08
N VAL A 111 12.01 5.14 9.31
CA VAL A 111 11.27 5.72 10.43
C VAL A 111 11.66 7.18 10.60
N LEU A 112 10.65 8.05 10.56
CA LEU A 112 10.81 9.50 10.71
C LEU A 112 10.27 9.95 12.07
N CYS A 113 11.05 10.74 12.80
CA CYS A 113 10.62 11.39 14.03
C CYS A 113 11.22 12.80 14.15
N GLY A 114 10.37 13.79 14.41
CA GLY A 114 10.81 15.18 14.54
C GLY A 114 11.55 15.72 13.29
N GLY A 115 11.17 15.28 12.09
CA GLY A 115 11.79 15.69 10.83
C GLY A 115 13.15 15.03 10.55
N ARG A 116 13.52 13.99 11.30
CA ARG A 116 14.78 13.26 11.13
C ARG A 116 14.53 11.78 10.93
N VAL A 117 15.42 11.12 10.17
CA VAL A 117 15.47 9.67 10.09
C VAL A 117 16.07 9.13 11.39
N VAL A 118 15.32 8.30 12.10
CA VAL A 118 15.75 7.68 13.36
C VAL A 118 16.07 6.20 13.20
N ALA A 119 15.50 5.56 12.19
CA ALA A 119 15.85 4.19 11.82
C ALA A 119 15.60 3.96 10.32
N ASP A 120 16.31 2.99 9.76
CA ASP A 120 16.24 2.56 8.37
C ASP A 120 16.64 1.08 8.32
N GLY A 121 15.79 0.23 7.76
CA GLY A 121 16.04 -1.21 7.70
C GLY A 121 14.82 -2.02 7.27
N SER A 122 14.96 -3.33 7.36
CA SER A 122 13.88 -4.28 7.17
C SER A 122 12.86 -4.22 8.31
N ARG A 123 11.73 -4.85 8.12
CA ARG A 123 10.67 -5.01 9.13
C ARG A 123 11.22 -5.58 10.45
N ASP A 124 11.98 -6.65 10.34
CA ASP A 124 12.54 -7.34 11.52
C ASP A 124 13.56 -6.48 12.27
N GLU A 125 14.43 -5.77 11.54
CA GLU A 125 15.40 -4.84 12.13
C GLU A 125 14.74 -3.67 12.85
N ILE A 126 13.65 -3.12 12.29
CA ILE A 126 12.94 -1.99 12.90
C ILE A 126 12.20 -2.43 14.17
N PHE A 127 11.43 -3.52 14.12
CA PHE A 127 10.65 -3.97 15.28
C PHE A 127 11.47 -4.68 16.36
N ALA A 128 12.70 -5.13 16.06
CA ALA A 128 13.65 -5.59 17.07
C ALA A 128 14.23 -4.44 17.91
N ARG A 129 14.14 -3.19 17.46
CA ARG A 129 14.64 -2.01 18.15
C ARG A 129 13.59 -1.42 19.09
N ALA A 130 13.53 -1.93 20.33
CA ALA A 130 12.60 -1.45 21.34
C ALA A 130 12.74 0.06 21.63
N ASP A 131 13.98 0.59 21.55
CA ASP A 131 14.27 2.01 21.71
C ASP A 131 13.55 2.87 20.66
N VAL A 132 13.57 2.47 19.38
CA VAL A 132 12.90 3.17 18.28
C VAL A 132 11.39 3.03 18.40
N VAL A 133 10.91 1.82 18.64
CA VAL A 133 9.48 1.51 18.76
C VAL A 133 8.83 2.36 19.87
N GLU A 134 9.48 2.47 21.03
CA GLU A 134 9.00 3.28 22.15
C GLU A 134 9.11 4.79 21.87
N GLN A 135 10.26 5.25 21.36
CA GLN A 135 10.51 6.66 21.06
C GLN A 135 9.51 7.23 20.07
N VAL A 136 9.18 6.48 19.03
CA VAL A 136 8.31 6.94 17.92
C VAL A 136 6.84 6.60 18.18
N GLY A 137 6.57 5.67 19.10
CA GLY A 137 5.23 5.19 19.41
C GLY A 137 4.63 4.31 18.30
N ILE A 138 5.45 3.73 17.42
CA ILE A 138 4.98 2.73 16.46
C ILE A 138 4.72 1.42 17.19
N ARG A 139 3.69 0.69 16.75
CA ARG A 139 3.39 -0.63 17.31
C ARG A 139 3.27 -1.64 16.18
N PRO A 140 3.98 -2.77 16.26
CA PRO A 140 3.75 -3.86 15.32
C PRO A 140 2.29 -4.32 15.41
N PRO A 141 1.77 -5.02 14.38
CA PRO A 141 0.45 -5.61 14.43
C PRO A 141 0.25 -6.52 15.64
N GLU A 142 -0.97 -6.63 16.15
CA GLU A 142 -1.27 -7.43 17.35
C GLU A 142 -0.85 -8.89 17.22
N ILE A 143 -0.88 -9.43 16.00
CA ILE A 143 -0.43 -10.80 15.71
C ILE A 143 1.04 -11.01 16.05
N PHE A 144 1.90 -9.98 15.92
CA PHE A 144 3.28 -10.03 16.34
C PHE A 144 3.41 -10.26 17.87
N SER A 145 2.65 -9.49 18.65
CA SER A 145 2.65 -9.64 20.11
C SER A 145 2.11 -10.99 20.54
N MET A 146 1.12 -11.52 19.84
CA MET A 146 0.54 -12.85 20.09
C MET A 146 1.56 -13.96 19.76
N ALA A 147 2.25 -13.87 18.63
CA ALA A 147 3.30 -14.82 18.27
C ALA A 147 4.44 -14.82 19.27
N GLN A 148 4.91 -13.66 19.70
CA GLN A 148 5.95 -13.50 20.73
C GLN A 148 5.53 -14.04 22.12
N ALA A 149 4.24 -14.04 22.43
CA ALA A 149 3.73 -14.62 23.68
C ALA A 149 3.77 -16.16 23.66
N LEU A 150 3.62 -16.77 22.49
CA LEU A 150 3.69 -18.22 22.28
C LEU A 150 5.15 -18.70 22.12
N ASP A 151 5.90 -18.03 21.27
CA ASP A 151 7.34 -18.25 21.11
C ASP A 151 8.05 -16.90 20.95
N ARG A 152 8.94 -16.57 21.89
CA ARG A 152 9.69 -15.31 21.89
C ARG A 152 10.56 -15.10 20.65
N ARG A 153 10.83 -16.13 19.86
CA ARG A 153 11.62 -16.07 18.62
C ARG A 153 10.75 -15.92 17.39
N ALA A 154 9.43 -16.09 17.51
CA ALA A 154 8.52 -15.99 16.37
C ALA A 154 8.39 -14.54 15.92
N LEU A 155 8.68 -14.28 14.64
CA LEU A 155 8.54 -12.99 13.99
C LEU A 155 7.40 -13.11 12.96
N CYS A 156 6.17 -13.03 13.44
CA CYS A 156 4.97 -13.08 12.59
C CYS A 156 4.26 -11.73 12.63
N TYR A 157 4.06 -11.14 11.47
CA TYR A 157 3.42 -9.82 11.31
C TYR A 157 2.08 -9.90 10.60
N THR A 158 1.78 -11.06 10.00
CA THR A 158 0.51 -11.35 9.34
C THR A 158 -0.10 -12.62 9.90
N VAL A 159 -1.41 -12.80 9.67
CA VAL A 159 -2.12 -14.02 10.07
C VAL A 159 -1.59 -15.23 9.30
N GLU A 160 -1.25 -15.06 8.04
CA GLU A 160 -0.71 -16.10 7.18
C GLU A 160 0.65 -16.59 7.71
N GLU A 161 1.56 -15.67 8.07
CA GLU A 161 2.86 -16.01 8.67
C GLU A 161 2.66 -16.75 9.99
N PHE A 162 1.73 -16.30 10.83
CA PHE A 162 1.42 -16.94 12.10
C PHE A 162 0.90 -18.36 11.89
N LEU A 163 -0.08 -18.55 11.02
CA LEU A 163 -0.63 -19.87 10.74
C LEU A 163 0.44 -20.83 10.19
N SER A 164 1.28 -20.35 9.26
CA SER A 164 2.37 -21.17 8.70
C SER A 164 3.39 -21.59 9.78
N SER A 165 3.73 -20.69 10.70
CA SER A 165 4.74 -20.97 11.75
C SER A 165 4.24 -21.90 12.86
N PHE A 166 2.93 -21.97 13.11
CA PHE A 166 2.34 -22.74 14.20
C PHE A 166 1.45 -23.92 13.74
N GLN A 167 1.32 -24.18 12.44
CA GLN A 167 0.64 -25.38 11.93
C GLN A 167 1.57 -26.60 11.79
N GLU A 168 2.87 -26.42 11.79
CA GLU A 168 3.87 -27.49 11.66
C GLU A 168 4.40 -28.01 13.01
N ALA A 169 3.83 -27.57 14.12
CA ALA A 169 4.15 -28.02 15.47
C ALA A 169 3.05 -28.95 16.02
#